data_c69c7fb640714687d16f61102c8b60bc
#
_entry.id   c69c7fb640714687d16f61102c8b60bc
#
_cell.length_a   1.000
_cell.length_b   1.000
_cell.length_c   1.000
_cell.angle_alpha   90.00
_cell.angle_beta   90.00
_cell.angle_gamma   90.00
#
_symmetry.space_group_name_H-M   'P 1'
#
loop_
_entity.id
_entity.type
_entity.pdbx_description
1 polymer ?
#
loop_
_entity_poly.entity_id
_entity_poly.type
_entity_poly.pdbx_seq_one_letter_code
_entity_poly.pdbx_strand_id
1 'polypeptide(L)'
;MKTETIQRLIYSTAITLDAENFKPFLALCSEDFHYSVVAYSPDLGMDMTWLTHDRKSMQDMLAMIPQHVRLKGCFKRHVSVYFVDPTADGQSASVVSSVLLIHTDSVGVSKVFAAGNYEDLVDLTGDTPLLKKRLVRLDTRDLSPGIHIPV
;
A
#
# COMPACT_ATOMS: atom_id res chain seq x y z
N MET A 1 -12.85 5.48 17.87
CA MET A 1 -13.23 4.79 16.63
C MET A 1 -13.02 3.30 16.81
N LYS A 2 -13.91 2.48 16.25
CA LYS A 2 -13.86 1.02 16.41
C LYS A 2 -12.76 0.41 15.56
N THR A 3 -12.12 -0.62 16.08
CA THR A 3 -11.06 -1.37 15.38
C THR A 3 -11.52 -1.88 14.01
N GLU A 4 -12.74 -2.39 13.91
CA GLU A 4 -13.28 -2.89 12.65
C GLU A 4 -13.38 -1.79 11.58
N THR A 5 -13.64 -0.54 11.97
CA THR A 5 -13.69 0.59 11.03
C THR A 5 -12.31 0.89 10.45
N ILE A 6 -11.28 0.80 11.30
CA ILE A 6 -9.88 0.99 10.87
C ILE A 6 -9.45 -0.17 9.97
N GLN A 7 -9.76 -1.41 10.34
CA GLN A 7 -9.47 -2.59 9.50
C GLN A 7 -10.16 -2.47 8.13
N ARG A 8 -11.42 -2.03 8.12
CA ARG A 8 -12.16 -1.82 6.86
C ARG A 8 -11.45 -0.81 5.95
N LEU A 9 -10.87 0.26 6.50
CA LEU A 9 -10.06 1.20 5.73
C LEU A 9 -8.90 0.48 5.04
N ILE A 10 -8.13 -0.33 5.78
CA ILE A 10 -6.97 -1.05 5.24
C ILE A 10 -7.39 -1.99 4.10
N TYR A 11 -8.42 -2.79 4.31
CA TYR A 11 -8.93 -3.69 3.25
C TYR A 11 -9.50 -2.92 2.06
N SER A 12 -10.13 -1.77 2.28
CA SER A 12 -10.64 -0.93 1.19
C SER A 12 -9.51 -0.38 0.31
N THR A 13 -8.34 -0.07 0.89
CA THR A 13 -7.18 0.34 0.09
C THR A 13 -6.74 -0.79 -0.85
N ALA A 14 -6.72 -2.03 -0.39
CA ALA A 14 -6.38 -3.17 -1.22
C ALA A 14 -7.39 -3.39 -2.34
N ILE A 15 -8.68 -3.32 -2.04
CA ILE A 15 -9.74 -3.50 -3.03
C ILE A 15 -9.65 -2.45 -4.14
N THR A 16 -9.45 -1.18 -3.78
CA THR A 16 -9.36 -0.09 -4.77
C THR A 16 -8.11 -0.20 -5.63
N LEU A 17 -6.98 -0.61 -5.05
CA LEU A 17 -5.75 -0.83 -5.81
C LEU A 17 -5.86 -2.04 -6.74
N ASP A 18 -6.47 -3.15 -6.29
CA ASP A 18 -6.69 -4.33 -7.12
C ASP A 18 -7.57 -4.03 -8.34
N ALA A 19 -8.60 -3.21 -8.13
CA ALA A 19 -9.48 -2.75 -9.21
C ALA A 19 -8.83 -1.68 -10.10
N GLU A 20 -7.64 -1.21 -9.75
CA GLU A 20 -6.97 -0.07 -10.38
C GLU A 20 -7.87 1.18 -10.40
N ASN A 21 -8.64 1.34 -9.34
CA ASN A 21 -9.55 2.48 -9.17
C ASN A 21 -8.89 3.51 -8.26
N PHE A 22 -8.05 4.35 -8.86
CA PHE A 22 -7.10 5.18 -8.11
C PHE A 22 -7.74 6.42 -7.49
N LYS A 23 -8.79 6.97 -8.08
CA LYS A 23 -9.50 8.10 -7.49
C LYS A 23 -10.16 7.74 -6.16
N PRO A 24 -10.93 6.63 -6.05
CA PRO A 24 -11.39 6.13 -4.76
C PRO A 24 -10.26 5.75 -3.79
N PHE A 25 -9.14 5.22 -4.28
CA PHE A 25 -7.98 4.96 -3.42
C PHE A 25 -7.47 6.25 -2.77
N LEU A 26 -7.27 7.31 -3.56
CA LEU A 26 -6.81 8.61 -3.04
C LEU A 26 -7.83 9.24 -2.08
N ALA A 27 -9.13 8.97 -2.26
CA ALA A 27 -10.16 9.43 -1.34
C ALA A 27 -10.07 8.76 0.05
N LEU A 28 -9.42 7.61 0.15
CA LEU A 28 -9.14 6.94 1.42
C LEU A 28 -7.89 7.51 2.12
N CYS A 29 -7.14 8.35 1.44
CA CYS A 29 -5.90 8.94 1.95
C CYS A 29 -6.14 10.37 2.45
N SER A 30 -5.42 10.76 3.51
CA SER A 30 -5.47 12.14 4.01
C SER A 30 -4.74 13.11 3.06
N GLU A 31 -4.98 14.41 3.25
CA GLU A 31 -4.31 15.45 2.45
C GLU A 31 -2.79 15.43 2.59
N ASP A 32 -2.30 15.03 3.76
CA ASP A 32 -0.87 14.92 4.07
C ASP A 32 -0.35 13.48 3.93
N PHE A 33 -0.99 12.66 3.09
CA PHE A 33 -0.61 11.28 2.85
C PHE A 33 0.84 11.15 2.38
N HIS A 34 1.54 10.17 2.94
CA HIS A 34 2.91 9.82 2.55
C HIS A 34 3.03 8.32 2.33
N TYR A 35 3.64 7.94 1.21
CA TYR A 35 3.82 6.55 0.80
C TYR A 35 5.30 6.27 0.56
N SER A 36 5.81 5.17 1.10
CA SER A 36 7.18 4.72 0.87
C SER A 36 7.23 3.21 0.69
N VAL A 37 8.15 2.76 -0.14
CA VAL A 37 8.50 1.33 -0.28
C VAL A 37 9.95 1.16 0.11
N VAL A 38 10.22 0.29 1.07
CA VAL A 38 11.57 -0.04 1.54
C VAL A 38 11.79 -1.53 1.51
N ALA A 39 13.05 -1.93 1.34
CA ALA A 39 13.51 -3.31 1.50
C ALA A 39 14.87 -3.30 2.18
N TYR A 40 15.13 -4.30 3.04
CA TYR A 40 16.40 -4.45 3.70
C TYR A 40 17.47 -4.90 2.70
N SER A 41 18.61 -4.21 2.70
CA SER A 41 19.78 -4.59 1.89
C SER A 41 20.82 -5.28 2.78
N PRO A 42 21.06 -6.59 2.62
CA PRO A 42 22.13 -7.28 3.36
C PRO A 42 23.51 -6.72 3.05
N ASP A 43 23.73 -6.27 1.82
CA ASP A 43 25.03 -5.73 1.38
C ASP A 43 25.37 -4.41 2.08
N LEU A 44 24.35 -3.58 2.32
CA LEU A 44 24.50 -2.30 3.00
C LEU A 44 24.22 -2.40 4.51
N GLY A 45 23.61 -3.51 4.98
CA GLY A 45 23.22 -3.69 6.37
C GLY A 45 22.16 -2.70 6.84
N MET A 46 21.31 -2.20 5.92
CA MET A 46 20.29 -1.19 6.22
C MET A 46 19.13 -1.27 5.23
N ASP A 47 18.03 -0.61 5.58
CA ASP A 47 16.89 -0.45 4.67
C ASP A 47 17.27 0.45 3.49
N MET A 48 16.84 0.05 2.31
CA MET A 48 16.87 0.87 1.10
C MET A 48 15.47 1.36 0.79
N THR A 49 15.33 2.67 0.58
CA THR A 49 14.08 3.27 0.10
C THR A 49 14.08 3.21 -1.42
N TRP A 50 13.15 2.41 -1.98
CA TRP A 50 13.02 2.27 -3.43
C TRP A 50 12.15 3.36 -4.04
N LEU A 51 11.19 3.86 -3.25
CA LEU A 51 10.15 4.77 -3.73
C LEU A 51 9.60 5.56 -2.55
N THR A 52 9.33 6.84 -2.80
CA THR A 52 8.63 7.69 -1.84
C THR A 52 7.77 8.71 -2.57
N HIS A 53 6.56 8.92 -2.11
CA HIS A 53 5.62 9.89 -2.65
C HIS A 53 4.84 10.59 -1.53
N ASP A 54 4.62 11.90 -1.67
CA ASP A 54 3.53 12.58 -0.98
C ASP A 54 2.22 12.38 -1.78
N ARG A 55 1.11 12.93 -1.29
CA ARG A 55 -0.18 12.77 -1.96
C ARG A 55 -0.17 13.31 -3.39
N LYS A 56 0.45 14.48 -3.61
CA LYS A 56 0.50 15.08 -4.95
C LYS A 56 1.32 14.25 -5.92
N SER A 57 2.51 13.84 -5.55
CA SER A 57 3.35 13.01 -6.41
C SER A 57 2.72 11.63 -6.67
N MET A 58 2.02 11.06 -5.69
CA MET A 58 1.25 9.83 -5.89
C MET A 58 0.13 10.05 -6.92
N GLN A 59 -0.63 11.12 -6.79
CA GLN A 59 -1.69 11.46 -7.74
C GLN A 59 -1.13 11.62 -9.16
N ASP A 60 -0.01 12.31 -9.31
CA ASP A 60 0.64 12.51 -10.61
C ASP A 60 1.14 11.19 -11.19
N MET A 61 1.75 10.32 -10.38
CA MET A 61 2.17 8.99 -10.80
C MET A 61 0.98 8.14 -11.27
N LEU A 62 -0.10 8.11 -10.51
CA LEU A 62 -1.30 7.32 -10.85
C LEU A 62 -1.96 7.82 -12.15
N ALA A 63 -1.93 9.12 -12.41
CA ALA A 63 -2.46 9.70 -13.64
C ALA A 63 -1.67 9.30 -14.88
N MET A 64 -0.40 8.92 -14.73
CA MET A 64 0.48 8.51 -15.83
C MET A 64 0.41 7.01 -16.15
N ILE A 65 -0.21 6.20 -15.31
CA ILE A 65 -0.24 4.74 -15.46
C ILE A 65 -0.75 4.29 -16.85
N PRO A 66 -1.83 4.87 -17.42
CA PRO A 66 -2.30 4.46 -18.76
C PRO A 66 -1.27 4.63 -19.87
N GLN A 67 -0.24 5.44 -19.67
CA GLN A 67 0.82 5.71 -20.64
C GLN A 67 2.04 4.80 -20.48
N HIS A 68 2.10 4.00 -19.38
CA HIS A 68 3.21 3.11 -19.10
C HIS A 68 3.05 1.77 -19.80
N VAL A 69 4.18 1.21 -20.27
CA VAL A 69 4.24 -0.20 -20.65
C VAL A 69 4.23 -1.02 -19.36
N ARG A 70 3.18 -1.80 -19.18
CA ARG A 70 2.94 -2.52 -17.92
C ARG A 70 3.02 -4.02 -18.12
N LEU A 71 3.32 -4.73 -17.03
CA LEU A 71 3.16 -6.17 -16.96
C LEU A 71 1.69 -6.53 -17.21
N LYS A 72 1.45 -7.40 -18.21
CA LYS A 72 0.09 -7.84 -18.56
C LYS A 72 -0.48 -8.74 -17.48
N GLY A 73 -1.79 -8.69 -17.31
CA GLY A 73 -2.51 -9.44 -16.29
C GLY A 73 -3.02 -8.55 -15.17
N CYS A 74 -3.26 -9.13 -14.02
CA CYS A 74 -3.77 -8.40 -12.88
C CYS A 74 -2.99 -8.71 -11.60
N PHE A 75 -3.04 -7.76 -10.67
CA PHE A 75 -2.50 -7.93 -9.33
C PHE A 75 -3.63 -8.08 -8.31
N LYS A 76 -3.43 -8.94 -7.33
CA LYS A 76 -4.32 -9.09 -6.19
C LYS A 76 -3.53 -9.09 -4.89
N ARG A 77 -3.96 -8.26 -3.95
CA ARG A 77 -3.37 -8.14 -2.62
C ARG A 77 -4.14 -9.01 -1.64
N HIS A 78 -3.43 -9.88 -0.95
CA HIS A 78 -3.92 -10.58 0.22
C HIS A 78 -3.35 -9.87 1.45
N VAL A 79 -4.21 -9.20 2.19
CA VAL A 79 -3.83 -8.40 3.36
C VAL A 79 -4.43 -9.02 4.60
N SER A 80 -3.62 -9.17 5.65
CA SER A 80 -4.10 -9.57 6.97
C SER A 80 -3.66 -8.52 7.99
N VAL A 81 -4.61 -7.84 8.60
CA VAL A 81 -4.32 -6.87 9.67
C VAL A 81 -3.96 -7.64 10.94
N TYR A 82 -2.76 -7.40 11.47
CA TYR A 82 -2.27 -8.04 12.68
C TYR A 82 -2.57 -7.20 13.93
N PHE A 83 -2.23 -5.91 13.88
CA PHE A 83 -2.33 -5.02 15.02
C PHE A 83 -3.00 -3.71 14.63
N VAL A 84 -3.83 -3.20 15.51
CA VAL A 84 -4.38 -1.85 15.45
C VAL A 84 -4.16 -1.22 16.81
N ASP A 85 -3.23 -0.27 16.90
CA ASP A 85 -2.82 0.38 18.14
C ASP A 85 -3.18 1.87 18.09
N PRO A 86 -4.32 2.29 18.68
CA PRO A 86 -4.66 3.69 18.80
C PRO A 86 -3.67 4.44 19.69
N THR A 87 -3.38 5.70 19.32
CA THR A 87 -2.61 6.60 20.18
C THR A 87 -3.39 6.95 21.45
N ALA A 88 -2.68 7.37 22.51
CA ALA A 88 -3.29 7.68 23.81
C ALA A 88 -4.35 8.80 23.72
N ASP A 89 -4.17 9.74 22.78
CA ASP A 89 -5.12 10.84 22.52
C ASP A 89 -6.29 10.44 21.62
N GLY A 90 -6.26 9.22 21.05
CA GLY A 90 -7.30 8.70 20.15
C GLY A 90 -7.36 9.39 18.78
N GLN A 91 -6.36 10.20 18.42
CA GLN A 91 -6.37 10.95 17.17
C GLN A 91 -5.72 10.20 16.00
N SER A 92 -5.00 9.14 16.29
CA SER A 92 -4.33 8.31 15.29
C SER A 92 -4.33 6.85 15.72
N ALA A 93 -4.03 5.96 14.78
CA ALA A 93 -3.73 4.56 15.08
C ALA A 93 -2.58 4.08 14.19
N SER A 94 -1.65 3.33 14.81
CA SER A 94 -0.67 2.54 14.05
C SER A 94 -1.29 1.20 13.69
N VAL A 95 -1.12 0.78 12.44
CA VAL A 95 -1.65 -0.48 11.96
C VAL A 95 -0.53 -1.26 11.27
N VAL A 96 -0.38 -2.52 11.66
CA VAL A 96 0.57 -3.44 11.01
C VAL A 96 -0.23 -4.55 10.33
N SER A 97 0.04 -4.75 9.05
CA SER A 97 -0.57 -5.81 8.25
C SER A 97 0.49 -6.58 7.50
N SER A 98 0.24 -7.87 7.25
CA SER A 98 1.01 -8.57 6.21
C SER A 98 0.38 -8.32 4.85
N VAL A 99 1.19 -8.33 3.81
CA VAL A 99 0.73 -8.22 2.43
C VAL A 99 1.42 -9.23 1.55
N LEU A 100 0.61 -9.89 0.72
CA LEU A 100 1.05 -10.78 -0.33
C LEU A 100 0.46 -10.28 -1.64
N LEU A 101 1.31 -9.93 -2.60
CA LEU A 101 0.89 -9.44 -3.92
C LEU A 101 1.01 -10.59 -4.91
N ILE A 102 -0.12 -11.03 -5.43
CA ILE A 102 -0.21 -12.10 -6.43
C ILE A 102 -0.40 -11.47 -7.80
N HIS A 103 0.39 -11.91 -8.76
CA HIS A 103 0.21 -11.56 -10.18
C HIS A 103 -0.37 -12.75 -10.92
N THR A 104 -1.44 -12.52 -11.67
CA THR A 104 -2.03 -13.49 -12.60
C THR A 104 -1.84 -12.98 -14.02
N ASP A 105 -1.14 -13.75 -14.85
CA ASP A 105 -0.81 -13.35 -16.22
C ASP A 105 -2.00 -13.50 -17.18
N SER A 106 -1.77 -13.16 -18.44
CA SER A 106 -2.82 -13.17 -19.48
C SER A 106 -3.33 -14.57 -19.84
N VAL A 107 -2.59 -15.62 -19.49
CA VAL A 107 -3.01 -17.02 -19.70
C VAL A 107 -3.54 -17.67 -18.41
N GLY A 108 -3.66 -16.91 -17.33
CA GLY A 108 -4.26 -17.36 -16.07
C GLY A 108 -3.30 -18.04 -15.10
N VAL A 109 -1.99 -17.86 -15.24
CA VAL A 109 -1.01 -18.39 -14.29
C VAL A 109 -0.76 -17.36 -13.18
N SER A 110 -0.98 -17.79 -11.94
CA SER A 110 -0.79 -16.96 -10.75
C SER A 110 0.51 -17.27 -10.05
N LYS A 111 1.27 -16.23 -9.70
CA LYS A 111 2.53 -16.32 -8.96
C LYS A 111 2.59 -15.25 -7.89
N VAL A 112 3.30 -15.53 -6.80
CA VAL A 112 3.67 -14.51 -5.82
C VAL A 112 4.62 -13.53 -6.51
N PHE A 113 4.24 -12.25 -6.51
CA PHE A 113 5.04 -11.17 -7.07
C PHE A 113 5.88 -10.49 -5.98
N ALA A 114 5.27 -10.22 -4.83
CA ALA A 114 5.94 -9.58 -3.70
C ALA A 114 5.30 -10.01 -2.38
N ALA A 115 6.09 -9.99 -1.31
CA ALA A 115 5.63 -10.26 0.04
C ALA A 115 6.30 -9.28 1.01
N GLY A 116 5.58 -8.89 2.04
CA GLY A 116 6.08 -7.98 3.06
C GLY A 116 5.00 -7.54 4.02
N ASN A 117 5.17 -6.36 4.60
CA ASN A 117 4.25 -5.77 5.56
C ASN A 117 3.88 -4.34 5.14
N TYR A 118 2.66 -3.94 5.53
CA TYR A 118 2.29 -2.53 5.63
C TYR A 118 2.49 -2.06 7.07
N GLU A 119 3.17 -0.94 7.23
CA GLU A 119 3.25 -0.19 8.48
C GLU A 119 2.50 1.13 8.22
N ASP A 120 1.27 1.19 8.68
CA ASP A 120 0.36 2.29 8.37
C ASP A 120 0.15 3.20 9.58
N LEU A 121 -0.04 4.48 9.31
CA LEU A 121 -0.58 5.44 10.27
C LEU A 121 -1.93 5.93 9.74
N VAL A 122 -2.95 5.82 10.59
CA VAL A 122 -4.32 6.19 10.27
C VAL A 122 -4.71 7.43 11.05
N ASP A 123 -5.24 8.43 10.37
CA ASP A 123 -5.80 9.63 10.97
C ASP A 123 -7.25 9.34 11.42
N LEU A 124 -7.53 9.60 12.70
CA LEU A 124 -8.83 9.39 13.32
C LEU A 124 -9.51 10.71 13.74
N THR A 125 -8.99 11.84 13.30
CA THR A 125 -9.52 13.16 13.71
C THR A 125 -10.85 13.52 13.06
N GLY A 126 -11.18 12.92 11.92
CA GLY A 126 -12.46 13.15 11.22
C GLY A 126 -13.51 12.09 11.57
N ASP A 127 -14.66 12.19 10.91
CA ASP A 127 -15.78 11.25 11.10
C ASP A 127 -15.44 9.84 10.55
N THR A 128 -14.59 9.78 9.55
CA THR A 128 -14.10 8.52 8.95
C THR A 128 -12.58 8.46 9.03
N PRO A 129 -11.99 7.27 9.24
CA PRO A 129 -10.54 7.14 9.25
C PRO A 129 -9.96 7.35 7.85
N LEU A 130 -8.80 8.00 7.79
CA LEU A 130 -8.06 8.20 6.55
C LEU A 130 -6.63 7.65 6.69
N LEU A 131 -6.11 7.10 5.62
CA LEU A 131 -4.73 6.63 5.57
C LEU A 131 -3.79 7.85 5.47
N LYS A 132 -2.99 8.08 6.52
CA LYS A 132 -2.08 9.22 6.60
C LYS A 132 -0.68 8.86 6.11
N LYS A 133 -0.23 7.64 6.40
CA LYS A 133 1.09 7.17 6.00
C LYS A 133 1.03 5.67 5.74
N ARG A 134 1.69 5.24 4.68
CA ARG A 134 1.98 3.83 4.43
C ARG A 134 3.45 3.64 4.17
N LEU A 135 4.10 2.82 4.98
CA LEU A 135 5.41 2.25 4.69
C LEU A 135 5.19 0.80 4.26
N VAL A 136 5.54 0.50 3.01
CA VAL A 136 5.55 -0.87 2.51
C VAL A 136 6.94 -1.42 2.74
N ARG A 137 7.08 -2.34 3.69
CA ARG A 137 8.35 -3.02 3.99
C ARG A 137 8.35 -4.36 3.31
N LEU A 138 9.09 -4.48 2.22
CA LEU A 138 9.14 -5.70 1.42
C LEU A 138 10.23 -6.65 1.92
N ASP A 139 9.88 -7.93 1.98
CA ASP A 139 10.85 -9.03 2.04
C ASP A 139 11.42 -9.29 0.64
N THR A 140 10.58 -9.15 -0.38
CA THR A 140 10.96 -9.29 -1.78
C THR A 140 11.87 -8.15 -2.20
N ARG A 141 13.00 -8.48 -2.84
CA ARG A 141 13.97 -7.51 -3.35
C ARG A 141 14.04 -7.44 -4.87
N ASP A 142 13.40 -8.39 -5.56
CA ASP A 142 13.31 -8.43 -7.01
C ASP A 142 11.86 -8.27 -7.43
N LEU A 143 11.53 -7.11 -7.98
CA LEU A 143 10.21 -6.77 -8.53
C LEU A 143 10.20 -6.81 -10.06
N SER A 144 11.10 -7.59 -10.67
CA SER A 144 11.14 -7.75 -12.13
C SER A 144 9.83 -8.38 -12.67
N PRO A 145 9.32 -7.92 -13.82
CA PRO A 145 9.83 -6.87 -14.67
C PRO A 145 9.47 -5.44 -14.24
N GLY A 146 9.02 -5.24 -13.03
CA GLY A 146 8.64 -3.96 -12.45
C GLY A 146 7.15 -3.87 -12.15
N ILE A 147 6.80 -2.93 -11.29
CA ILE A 147 5.42 -2.61 -10.95
C ILE A 147 5.22 -1.10 -11.08
N HIS A 148 4.16 -0.69 -11.77
CA HIS A 148 3.86 0.71 -12.06
C HIS A 148 2.72 1.26 -11.21
N ILE A 149 2.14 0.43 -10.35
CA ILE A 149 1.07 0.80 -9.41
C ILE A 149 1.59 0.63 -7.98
N PRO A 150 0.99 1.26 -6.96
CA PRO A 150 1.36 1.03 -5.57
C PRO A 150 1.25 -0.46 -5.19
N VAL A 151 2.19 -0.88 -4.39
CA VAL A 151 2.16 -2.25 -3.82
C VAL A 151 0.96 -2.45 -2.93
#